data_bda7437f08e62c7918222888e385185a
#
_entry.id   bda7437f08e62c7918222888e385185a
#
_cell.length_a   1.000
_cell.length_b   1.000
_cell.length_c   1.000
_cell.angle_alpha   90.00
_cell.angle_beta   90.00
_cell.angle_gamma   90.00
#
_symmetry.space_group_name_H-M   'P 1'
#
loop_
_entity.id
_entity.type
_entity.pdbx_description
1 polymer ?
#
loop_
_entity_poly.entity_id
_entity_poly.type
_entity_poly.pdbx_seq_one_letter_code
_entity_poly.pdbx_strand_id
1 'polypeptide(L)'
;MRRTLITAALSLVALLTANAQTKIYCDITRSSLGKDVCLSVDFGQEGGNVDNRLVDENDELLLFASIVDGLNYMSSLGWNLEEVYVIPSGGNGSSVDGRTHWVMSKIVGEDGDPTPLRTRQQVRDEQKRLKKMKKEAKRE
;
A
#
# COMPACT_ATOMS: atom_id res chain seq x y z
N MET A 1 -22.41 31.83 -37.73
CA MET A 1 -23.08 31.07 -36.67
C MET A 1 -22.73 29.58 -36.60
N ARG A 2 -22.61 28.83 -37.73
CA ARG A 2 -22.25 27.39 -37.68
C ARG A 2 -20.84 27.08 -37.14
N ARG A 3 -19.85 27.96 -37.36
CA ARG A 3 -18.46 27.75 -36.89
C ARG A 3 -18.27 27.93 -35.37
N THR A 4 -19.04 28.79 -34.75
CA THR A 4 -19.01 29.02 -33.30
C THR A 4 -19.65 27.93 -32.49
N LEU A 5 -20.65 27.23 -33.04
CA LEU A 5 -21.30 26.09 -32.40
C LEU A 5 -20.38 24.83 -32.39
N ILE A 6 -19.58 24.64 -33.42
CA ILE A 6 -18.64 23.50 -33.52
C ILE A 6 -17.51 23.66 -32.51
N THR A 7 -16.97 24.86 -32.31
CA THR A 7 -15.92 25.14 -31.31
C THR A 7 -16.42 24.99 -29.89
N ALA A 8 -17.65 25.37 -29.59
CA ALA A 8 -18.25 25.17 -28.27
C ALA A 8 -18.50 23.68 -27.96
N ALA A 9 -18.89 22.88 -28.95
CA ALA A 9 -19.09 21.43 -28.79
C ALA A 9 -17.77 20.68 -28.56
N LEU A 10 -16.68 21.05 -29.25
CA LEU A 10 -15.35 20.45 -29.04
C LEU A 10 -14.77 20.78 -27.66
N SER A 11 -14.99 22.00 -27.15
CA SER A 11 -14.53 22.38 -25.82
C SER A 11 -15.31 21.69 -24.68
N LEU A 12 -16.58 21.35 -24.91
CA LEU A 12 -17.39 20.63 -23.95
C LEU A 12 -16.99 19.13 -23.84
N VAL A 13 -16.59 18.51 -24.95
CA VAL A 13 -16.11 17.11 -24.96
C VAL A 13 -14.75 16.97 -24.28
N ALA A 14 -13.87 17.98 -24.36
CA ALA A 14 -12.58 17.97 -23.67
C ALA A 14 -12.69 18.07 -22.14
N LEU A 15 -13.81 18.56 -21.59
CA LEU A 15 -14.06 18.65 -20.15
C LEU A 15 -14.59 17.34 -19.54
N LEU A 16 -15.01 16.37 -20.36
CA LEU A 16 -15.58 15.11 -19.89
C LEU A 16 -14.54 13.99 -19.67
N THR A 17 -13.26 14.24 -19.96
CA THR A 17 -12.17 13.29 -19.75
C THR A 17 -11.26 13.66 -18.57
N ALA A 18 -11.80 14.34 -17.55
CA ALA A 18 -11.10 14.46 -16.28
C ALA A 18 -11.12 13.09 -15.60
N ASN A 19 -10.15 12.23 -15.91
CA ASN A 19 -9.92 11.01 -15.15
C ASN A 19 -9.68 11.41 -13.69
N ALA A 20 -10.61 11.05 -12.81
CA ALA A 20 -10.45 11.32 -11.40
C ALA A 20 -9.22 10.53 -10.90
N GLN A 21 -8.19 11.25 -10.49
CA GLN A 21 -7.00 10.69 -9.87
C GLN A 21 -7.13 10.84 -8.37
N THR A 22 -6.89 9.77 -7.64
CA THR A 22 -6.91 9.78 -6.18
C THR A 22 -5.50 9.56 -5.65
N LYS A 23 -5.08 10.42 -4.72
CA LYS A 23 -3.82 10.23 -3.99
C LYS A 23 -4.10 9.36 -2.77
N ILE A 24 -3.47 8.20 -2.71
CA ILE A 24 -3.53 7.27 -1.58
C ILE A 24 -2.24 7.34 -0.78
N TYR A 25 -2.31 7.00 0.49
CA TYR A 25 -1.18 7.04 1.42
C TYR A 25 -1.01 5.69 2.12
N CYS A 26 0.20 5.39 2.51
CA CYS A 26 0.52 4.32 3.44
C CYS A 26 1.64 4.73 4.39
N ASP A 27 1.67 4.11 5.56
CA ASP A 27 2.75 4.22 6.52
C ASP A 27 3.56 2.92 6.52
N ILE A 28 4.86 3.04 6.38
CA ILE A 28 5.79 1.93 6.34
C ILE A 28 6.60 1.89 7.62
N THR A 29 6.70 0.71 8.20
CA THR A 29 7.65 0.40 9.26
C THR A 29 8.52 -0.78 8.85
N ARG A 30 9.73 -0.86 9.42
CA ARG A 30 10.63 -1.99 9.20
C ARG A 30 10.63 -2.95 10.39
N SER A 31 10.83 -4.24 10.10
CA SER A 31 11.24 -5.23 11.08
C SER A 31 12.46 -6.00 10.54
N SER A 32 13.35 -6.41 11.43
CA SER A 32 14.52 -7.20 11.05
C SER A 32 14.19 -8.69 11.10
N LEU A 33 14.65 -9.43 10.11
CA LEU A 33 14.56 -10.89 10.07
C LEU A 33 15.96 -11.45 9.78
N GLY A 34 16.71 -11.77 10.83
CA GLY A 34 18.13 -12.08 10.71
C GLY A 34 18.91 -10.86 10.21
N LYS A 35 19.58 -10.99 9.07
CA LYS A 35 20.33 -9.92 8.40
C LYS A 35 19.45 -9.05 7.48
N ASP A 36 18.27 -9.54 7.13
CA ASP A 36 17.39 -8.92 6.15
C ASP A 36 16.31 -8.06 6.82
N VAL A 37 15.65 -7.24 6.05
CA VAL A 37 14.59 -6.32 6.46
C VAL A 37 13.29 -6.71 5.78
N CYS A 38 12.20 -6.75 6.56
CA CYS A 38 10.83 -6.81 6.05
C CYS A 38 10.17 -5.45 6.18
N LEU A 39 9.33 -5.07 5.23
CA LEU A 39 8.47 -3.90 5.33
C LEU A 39 7.06 -4.31 5.77
N SER A 40 6.54 -3.61 6.78
CA SER A 40 5.13 -3.67 7.15
C SER A 40 4.44 -2.40 6.66
N VAL A 41 3.29 -2.55 6.03
CA VAL A 41 2.56 -1.44 5.40
C VAL A 41 1.20 -1.26 6.05
N ASP A 42 0.94 -0.06 6.54
CA ASP A 42 -0.34 0.34 7.12
C ASP A 42 -1.05 1.31 6.17
N PHE A 43 -2.26 0.94 5.75
CA PHE A 43 -3.15 1.76 4.93
C PHE A 43 -4.27 2.43 5.75
N GLY A 44 -4.11 2.52 7.08
CA GLY A 44 -5.16 3.01 7.98
C GLY A 44 -6.29 2.00 8.23
N GLN A 45 -6.04 0.71 8.03
CA GLN A 45 -7.00 -0.33 8.33
C GLN A 45 -7.19 -0.49 9.85
N GLU A 46 -8.44 -0.66 10.29
CA GLU A 46 -8.74 -0.97 11.67
C GLU A 46 -8.29 -2.39 12.05
N GLY A 47 -7.73 -2.55 13.23
CA GLY A 47 -7.40 -3.85 13.81
C GLY A 47 -6.03 -3.86 14.49
N GLY A 48 -5.98 -4.22 15.76
CA GLY A 48 -4.73 -4.49 16.47
C GLY A 48 -4.10 -5.80 16.00
N ASN A 49 -2.79 -5.88 16.03
CA ASN A 49 -1.99 -7.09 15.82
C ASN A 49 -2.18 -7.77 14.45
N VAL A 50 -2.18 -7.00 13.39
CA VAL A 50 -2.29 -7.47 11.99
C VAL A 50 -0.89 -7.68 11.43
N ASP A 51 -0.67 -8.77 10.71
CA ASP A 51 0.60 -9.05 10.05
C ASP A 51 0.62 -8.38 8.65
N ASN A 52 0.96 -7.10 8.63
CA ASN A 52 0.96 -6.28 7.41
C ASN A 52 2.30 -6.32 6.65
N ARG A 53 3.15 -7.30 6.91
CA ARG A 53 4.40 -7.48 6.17
C ARG A 53 4.11 -7.83 4.71
N LEU A 54 4.89 -7.21 3.82
CA LEU A 54 4.78 -7.46 2.38
C LEU A 54 5.16 -8.89 2.03
N VAL A 55 4.42 -9.44 1.08
CA VAL A 55 4.69 -10.74 0.46
C VAL A 55 4.79 -10.62 -1.05
N ASP A 56 5.47 -11.57 -1.67
CA ASP A 56 5.55 -11.72 -3.11
C ASP A 56 4.32 -12.46 -3.69
N GLU A 57 4.37 -12.76 -4.96
CA GLU A 57 3.33 -13.50 -5.70
C GLU A 57 3.14 -14.96 -5.23
N ASN A 58 4.13 -15.52 -4.52
CA ASN A 58 4.10 -16.87 -3.96
C ASN A 58 3.67 -16.89 -2.49
N ASP A 59 3.18 -15.74 -1.95
CA ASP A 59 2.82 -15.55 -0.54
C ASP A 59 4.00 -15.62 0.45
N GLU A 60 5.23 -15.56 -0.05
CA GLU A 60 6.46 -15.52 0.75
C GLU A 60 6.82 -14.08 1.15
N LEU A 61 7.44 -13.92 2.33
CA LEU A 61 7.86 -12.58 2.79
C LEU A 61 8.87 -11.95 1.85
N LEU A 62 8.62 -10.72 1.43
CA LEU A 62 9.60 -9.90 0.75
C LEU A 62 10.71 -9.50 1.72
N LEU A 63 11.94 -9.88 1.39
CA LEU A 63 13.14 -9.60 2.16
C LEU A 63 14.04 -8.64 1.40
N PHE A 64 14.49 -7.61 2.08
CA PHE A 64 15.34 -6.56 1.53
C PHE A 64 16.67 -6.54 2.27
N ALA A 65 17.75 -6.23 1.57
CA ALA A 65 19.08 -6.10 2.18
C ALA A 65 19.16 -4.90 3.14
N SER A 66 18.32 -3.88 2.93
CA SER A 66 18.26 -2.67 3.75
C SER A 66 16.89 -2.00 3.63
N ILE A 67 16.62 -1.01 4.50
CA ILE A 67 15.43 -0.16 4.36
C ILE A 67 15.44 0.61 3.04
N VAL A 68 16.59 1.06 2.58
CA VAL A 68 16.70 1.79 1.30
C VAL A 68 16.34 0.91 0.12
N ASP A 69 16.75 -0.36 0.16
CA ASP A 69 16.38 -1.36 -0.85
C ASP A 69 14.83 -1.55 -0.89
N GLY A 70 14.21 -1.67 0.28
CA GLY A 70 12.76 -1.72 0.39
C GLY A 70 12.05 -0.46 -0.12
N LEU A 71 12.58 0.73 0.17
CA LEU A 71 12.03 2.00 -0.33
C LEU A 71 12.19 2.12 -1.86
N ASN A 72 13.29 1.64 -2.42
CA ASN A 72 13.49 1.59 -3.87
C ASN A 72 12.49 0.64 -4.55
N TYR A 73 12.21 -0.50 -3.92
CA TYR A 73 11.14 -1.40 -4.38
C TYR A 73 9.78 -0.68 -4.38
N MET A 74 9.41 0.01 -3.30
CA MET A 74 8.18 0.80 -3.23
C MET A 74 8.12 1.86 -4.32
N SER A 75 9.21 2.57 -4.56
CA SER A 75 9.31 3.58 -5.63
C SER A 75 9.14 2.97 -7.02
N SER A 76 9.63 1.76 -7.26
CA SER A 76 9.44 1.05 -8.54
C SER A 76 7.97 0.72 -8.82
N LEU A 77 7.14 0.64 -7.76
CA LEU A 77 5.69 0.46 -7.83
C LEU A 77 4.91 1.79 -7.89
N GLY A 78 5.60 2.92 -8.00
CA GLY A 78 5.00 4.25 -8.13
C GLY A 78 4.71 4.95 -6.80
N TRP A 79 5.19 4.43 -5.68
CA TRP A 79 5.10 5.10 -4.38
C TRP A 79 6.18 6.15 -4.21
N ASN A 80 5.82 7.32 -3.69
CA ASN A 80 6.71 8.44 -3.43
C ASN A 80 6.83 8.67 -1.92
N LEU A 81 8.06 8.86 -1.44
CA LEU A 81 8.29 9.20 -0.04
C LEU A 81 7.83 10.64 0.23
N GLU A 82 6.94 10.82 1.19
CA GLU A 82 6.42 12.13 1.60
C GLU A 82 7.10 12.64 2.86
N GLU A 83 7.22 11.76 3.88
CA GLU A 83 7.71 12.14 5.20
C GLU A 83 8.37 10.96 5.91
N VAL A 84 9.29 11.26 6.81
CA VAL A 84 9.91 10.31 7.74
C VAL A 84 9.79 10.88 9.15
N TYR A 85 9.22 10.08 10.06
CA TYR A 85 9.12 10.48 11.46
C TYR A 85 9.47 9.32 12.40
N VAL A 86 9.74 9.65 13.66
CA VAL A 86 10.07 8.66 14.69
C VAL A 86 9.09 8.77 15.83
N ILE A 87 8.49 7.64 16.21
CA ILE A 87 7.71 7.54 17.43
C ILE A 87 8.64 7.02 18.52
N PRO A 88 8.96 7.84 19.56
CA PRO A 88 9.79 7.40 20.66
C PRO A 88 9.12 6.28 21.44
N SER A 89 9.83 5.19 21.70
CA SER A 89 9.40 4.19 22.67
C SER A 89 9.71 4.72 24.08
N GLY A 90 8.69 4.84 24.91
CA GLY A 90 8.86 5.24 26.31
C GLY A 90 9.61 4.18 27.10
N GLY A 91 10.90 4.38 27.32
CA GLY A 91 11.76 3.59 28.19
C GLY A 91 12.27 4.44 29.34
N ASN A 92 12.26 3.96 30.59
CA ASN A 92 12.91 4.58 31.73
C ASN A 92 14.42 4.44 31.56
N GLY A 93 15.05 5.45 30.95
CA GLY A 93 16.54 5.62 30.98
C GLY A 93 17.23 5.43 29.63
N SER A 94 18.09 6.36 29.33
CA SER A 94 19.31 6.38 28.49
C SER A 94 19.29 5.98 27.03
N SER A 95 18.31 5.27 26.49
CA SER A 95 18.19 5.00 25.05
C SER A 95 16.80 5.37 24.54
N VAL A 96 16.74 6.35 23.67
CA VAL A 96 15.53 6.66 22.90
C VAL A 96 15.45 5.61 21.79
N ASP A 97 14.95 4.45 22.15
CA ASP A 97 14.60 3.44 21.14
C ASP A 97 13.28 3.90 20.50
N GLY A 98 13.32 4.28 19.24
CA GLY A 98 12.17 4.80 18.51
C GLY A 98 11.88 3.95 17.27
N ARG A 99 10.60 3.83 16.94
CA ARG A 99 10.21 3.23 15.65
C ARG A 99 10.17 4.31 14.59
N THR A 100 10.98 4.14 13.54
CA THR A 100 10.95 5.03 12.38
C THR A 100 9.81 4.62 11.45
N HIS A 101 9.09 5.62 10.97
CA HIS A 101 7.97 5.51 10.05
C HIS A 101 8.29 6.26 8.75
N TRP A 102 7.92 5.70 7.62
CA TRP A 102 8.06 6.30 6.29
C TRP A 102 6.69 6.42 5.66
N VAL A 103 6.17 7.63 5.58
CA VAL A 103 4.89 7.91 4.90
C VAL A 103 5.13 8.00 3.41
N MET A 104 4.43 7.19 2.66
CA MET A 104 4.50 7.20 1.20
C MET A 104 3.13 7.47 0.60
N SER A 105 3.13 8.03 -0.61
CA SER A 105 1.92 8.28 -1.38
C SER A 105 2.03 7.73 -2.79
N LYS A 106 0.88 7.44 -3.39
CA LYS A 106 0.76 7.02 -4.78
C LYS A 106 -0.49 7.63 -5.39
N ILE A 107 -0.40 8.05 -6.65
CA ILE A 107 -1.57 8.48 -7.42
C ILE A 107 -2.13 7.27 -8.16
N VAL A 108 -3.42 7.01 -7.98
CA VAL A 108 -4.15 5.93 -8.63
C VAL A 108 -5.29 6.48 -9.46
N GLY A 109 -5.58 5.85 -10.60
CA GLY A 109 -6.70 6.19 -11.45
C GLY A 109 -8.02 5.59 -10.95
N GLU A 110 -9.10 5.81 -11.70
CA GLU A 110 -10.43 5.25 -11.41
C GLU A 110 -10.44 3.72 -11.41
N ASP A 111 -9.61 3.10 -12.22
CA ASP A 111 -9.47 1.63 -12.32
C ASP A 111 -8.73 1.02 -11.11
N GLY A 112 -8.31 1.84 -10.15
CA GLY A 112 -7.58 1.43 -8.95
C GLY A 112 -6.07 1.37 -9.14
N ASP A 113 -5.38 0.69 -8.24
CA ASP A 113 -3.94 0.52 -8.27
C ASP A 113 -3.55 -0.65 -9.20
N PRO A 114 -2.81 -0.39 -10.32
CA PRO A 114 -2.37 -1.46 -11.22
C PRO A 114 -1.31 -2.38 -10.61
N THR A 115 -0.65 -1.92 -9.53
CA THR A 115 0.38 -2.67 -8.80
C THR A 115 0.09 -2.64 -7.29
N PRO A 116 -1.01 -3.28 -6.85
CA PRO A 116 -1.39 -3.28 -5.44
C PRO A 116 -0.36 -4.04 -4.60
N LEU A 117 -0.06 -3.48 -3.44
CA LEU A 117 0.76 -4.18 -2.45
C LEU A 117 -0.03 -5.34 -1.86
N ARG A 118 0.65 -6.48 -1.67
CA ARG A 118 0.08 -7.67 -1.04
C ARG A 118 0.71 -7.89 0.33
N THR A 119 -0.11 -8.09 1.34
CA THR A 119 0.34 -8.30 2.71
C THR A 119 0.02 -9.71 3.20
N ARG A 120 0.77 -10.18 4.18
CA ARG A 120 0.55 -11.50 4.79
C ARG A 120 -0.82 -11.64 5.43
N GLN A 121 -1.39 -10.56 5.95
CA GLN A 121 -2.75 -10.54 6.48
C GLN A 121 -3.79 -10.80 5.39
N GLN A 122 -3.67 -10.13 4.24
CA GLN A 122 -4.58 -10.35 3.11
C GLN A 122 -4.56 -11.81 2.63
N VAL A 123 -3.39 -12.42 2.55
CA VAL A 123 -3.24 -13.85 2.21
C VAL A 123 -3.97 -14.73 3.21
N ARG A 124 -3.78 -14.47 4.52
CA ARG A 124 -4.48 -15.23 5.57
C ARG A 124 -5.99 -15.11 5.49
N ASP A 125 -6.49 -13.92 5.22
CA ASP A 125 -7.93 -13.67 5.14
C ASP A 125 -8.54 -14.32 3.89
N GLU A 126 -7.85 -14.28 2.77
CA GLU A 126 -8.23 -14.98 1.55
C GLU A 126 -8.29 -16.50 1.78
N GLN A 127 -7.27 -17.08 2.40
CA GLN A 127 -7.25 -18.51 2.74
C GLN A 127 -8.40 -18.90 3.69
N LYS A 128 -8.74 -18.06 4.68
CA LYS A 128 -9.88 -18.29 5.57
C LYS A 128 -11.21 -18.29 4.80
N ARG A 129 -11.39 -17.32 3.88
CA ARG A 129 -12.59 -17.22 3.02
C ARG A 129 -12.74 -18.47 2.16
N LEU A 130 -11.66 -18.90 1.49
CA LEU A 130 -11.67 -20.11 0.66
C LEU A 130 -12.00 -21.38 1.45
N LYS A 131 -11.46 -21.52 2.67
CA LYS A 131 -11.79 -22.65 3.56
C LYS A 131 -13.26 -22.63 3.96
N LYS A 132 -13.83 -21.45 4.25
CA LYS A 132 -15.25 -21.30 4.60
C LYS A 132 -16.14 -21.70 3.43
N MET A 133 -15.88 -21.20 2.23
CA MET A 133 -16.63 -21.54 1.02
C MET A 133 -16.60 -23.05 0.72
N LYS A 134 -15.42 -23.68 0.81
CA LYS A 134 -15.28 -25.13 0.63
C LYS A 134 -16.06 -25.95 1.67
N LYS A 135 -16.20 -25.45 2.89
CA LYS A 135 -16.97 -26.10 3.94
C LYS A 135 -18.49 -25.97 3.71
N GLU A 136 -18.93 -24.83 3.20
CA GLU A 136 -20.32 -24.58 2.85
C GLU A 136 -20.76 -25.45 1.66
N ALA A 137 -19.95 -25.50 0.58
CA ALA A 137 -20.21 -26.33 -0.60
C ALA A 137 -20.23 -27.85 -0.33
N LYS A 138 -19.69 -28.33 0.80
CA LYS A 138 -19.78 -29.73 1.20
C LYS A 138 -20.99 -30.07 2.05
N ARG A 139 -21.78 -29.08 2.44
CA ARG A 139 -22.98 -29.26 3.27
C ARG A 139 -24.28 -29.27 2.45
N GLU A 140 -24.19 -28.86 1.17
CA GLU A 140 -25.24 -29.01 0.17
C GLU A 140 -25.12 -30.37 -0.54
#